data_76da31533724e5a8a87d0c6b457f8ca6
#
_entry.id   76da31533724e5a8a87d0c6b457f8ca6
#
_cell.length_a   1.000
_cell.length_b   1.000
_cell.length_c   1.000
_cell.angle_alpha   90.00
_cell.angle_beta   90.00
_cell.angle_gamma   90.00
#
_symmetry.space_group_name_H-M   'P 1'
#
loop_
_entity.id
_entity.type
_entity.pdbx_description
1 polymer ?
#
loop_
_entity_poly.entity_id
_entity_poly.type
_entity_poly.pdbx_seq_one_letter_code
_entity_poly.pdbx_strand_id
1 'polypeptide(L)' 'NFETIGLLWGVYLRASHPELAKVMAINHINAKDVATMMGLLKVARIATGYKEDNFVDLAGYAACAGEIAAAERGGGDHE' A
#
# COMPACT_ATOMS: atom_id res chain seq x y z
N ASN A 1 -1.53 -7.40 9.17
CA ASN A 1 -0.72 -7.44 7.96
C ASN A 1 -1.36 -6.57 6.88
N PHE A 2 -0.66 -6.44 5.77
CA PHE A 2 -1.09 -5.50 4.73
C PHE A 2 -2.37 -5.95 4.05
N GLU A 3 -2.60 -7.25 3.93
CA GLU A 3 -3.84 -7.73 3.32
C GLU A 3 -5.04 -7.32 4.16
N THR A 4 -4.95 -7.51 5.46
CA THR A 4 -6.03 -7.12 6.36
C THR A 4 -6.24 -5.61 6.34
N ILE A 5 -5.15 -4.84 6.35
CA ILE A 5 -5.24 -3.39 6.29
C ILE A 5 -5.94 -2.97 4.99
N GLY A 6 -5.57 -3.60 3.87
CA GLY A 6 -6.19 -3.27 2.60
C GLY A 6 -7.68 -3.56 2.59
N LEU A 7 -8.09 -4.69 3.18
CA LEU A 7 -9.51 -5.00 3.28
C LEU A 7 -10.26 -3.94 4.09
N LEU A 8 -9.69 -3.55 5.23
CA LEU A 8 -10.32 -2.55 6.08
C LEU A 8 -10.40 -1.19 5.39
N TRP A 9 -9.35 -0.81 4.68
CA TRP A 9 -9.36 0.43 3.92
C TRP A 9 -10.42 0.40 2.83
N GLY A 10 -10.57 -0.75 2.15
CA GLY A 10 -11.59 -0.89 1.12
C GLY A 10 -12.99 -0.75 1.69
N VAL A 11 -13.24 -1.38 2.84
CA VAL A 11 -14.54 -1.27 3.50
C VAL A 11 -14.82 0.18 3.88
N TYR A 12 -13.82 0.84 4.46
CA TYR A 12 -14.00 2.23 4.87
C TYR A 12 -14.31 3.14 3.69
N LEU A 13 -13.55 2.99 2.60
CA LEU A 13 -13.75 3.85 1.43
C LEU A 13 -15.12 3.63 0.80
N ARG A 14 -15.55 2.36 0.70
CA ARG A 14 -16.84 2.06 0.11
C ARG A 14 -17.98 2.58 0.99
N ALA A 15 -17.80 2.54 2.31
CA ALA A 15 -18.83 3.06 3.22
C ALA A 15 -18.86 4.58 3.22
N SER A 16 -17.68 5.21 3.13
CA SER A 16 -17.57 6.68 3.17
C SER A 16 -17.95 7.32 1.84
N HIS A 17 -17.73 6.60 0.75
CA HIS A 17 -17.95 7.10 -0.60
C HIS A 17 -18.78 6.08 -1.36
N PRO A 18 -20.10 6.10 -1.19
CA PRO A 18 -20.96 5.05 -1.77
C PRO A 18 -20.79 4.86 -3.26
N GLU A 19 -20.40 5.90 -3.98
CA GLU A 19 -20.20 5.77 -5.42
C GLU A 19 -19.06 4.81 -5.75
N LEU A 20 -18.11 4.62 -4.84
CA LEU A 20 -17.03 3.69 -5.08
C LEU A 20 -17.48 2.24 -5.01
N ALA A 21 -18.57 1.96 -4.29
CA ALA A 21 -19.07 0.59 -4.18
C ALA A 21 -19.50 0.04 -5.53
N LYS A 22 -19.76 0.90 -6.50
CA LYS A 22 -20.17 0.45 -7.83
C LYS A 22 -19.01 0.02 -8.70
N VAL A 23 -17.80 0.46 -8.38
CA VAL A 23 -16.64 0.20 -9.24
C VAL A 23 -15.48 -0.43 -8.49
N MET A 24 -15.56 -0.55 -7.17
CA MET A 24 -14.44 -1.03 -6.37
C MET A 24 -14.89 -2.22 -5.52
N ALA A 25 -14.25 -3.36 -5.72
CA ALA A 25 -14.51 -4.53 -4.89
C ALA A 25 -13.97 -4.29 -3.48
N ILE A 26 -14.47 -5.06 -2.50
CA ILE A 26 -14.06 -4.88 -1.12
C ILE A 26 -12.57 -5.15 -0.93
N ASN A 27 -12.02 -6.03 -1.76
CA ASN A 27 -10.59 -6.36 -1.68
C ASN A 27 -9.79 -5.68 -2.78
N HIS A 28 -10.29 -4.57 -3.30
CA HIS A 28 -9.63 -3.85 -4.38
C HIS A 28 -8.25 -3.32 -3.97
N ILE A 29 -8.13 -2.88 -2.71
CA ILE A 29 -6.85 -2.41 -2.19
C ILE A 29 -6.11 -3.62 -1.65
N ASN A 30 -5.07 -4.04 -2.36
CA ASN A 30 -4.34 -5.23 -1.98
C ASN A 30 -3.08 -4.89 -1.18
N ALA A 31 -2.34 -5.92 -0.79
CA ALA A 31 -1.18 -5.73 0.08
C ALA A 31 -0.12 -4.85 -0.58
N LYS A 32 0.08 -4.99 -1.89
CA LYS A 32 1.04 -4.16 -2.59
C LYS A 32 0.63 -2.70 -2.54
N ASP A 33 -0.67 -2.44 -2.72
CA ASP A 33 -1.18 -1.07 -2.65
C ASP A 33 -0.93 -0.48 -1.27
N VAL A 34 -1.19 -1.27 -0.21
CA VAL A 34 -0.98 -0.78 1.14
C VAL A 34 0.48 -0.43 1.38
N ALA A 35 1.40 -1.32 0.98
CA ALA A 35 2.82 -1.06 1.17
C ALA A 35 3.24 0.21 0.42
N THR A 36 2.76 0.37 -0.81
CA THR A 36 3.07 1.55 -1.61
C THR A 36 2.51 2.81 -0.96
N MET A 37 1.29 2.75 -0.49
CA MET A 37 0.65 3.91 0.14
C MET A 37 1.33 4.28 1.45
N MET A 38 1.79 3.29 2.22
CA MET A 38 2.56 3.60 3.42
C MET A 38 3.88 4.28 3.06
N GLY A 39 4.48 3.88 1.93
CA GLY A 39 5.66 4.58 1.45
C GLY A 39 5.35 6.03 1.13
N LEU A 40 4.22 6.28 0.48
CA LEU A 40 3.82 7.66 0.18
C LEU A 40 3.60 8.48 1.44
N LEU A 41 3.06 7.86 2.49
CA LEU A 41 2.92 8.54 3.76
C LEU A 41 4.29 8.99 4.28
N LYS A 42 5.31 8.13 4.17
CA LYS A 42 6.65 8.51 4.62
C LYS A 42 7.22 9.63 3.77
N VAL A 43 6.94 9.62 2.47
CA VAL A 43 7.36 10.74 1.61
C VAL A 43 6.74 12.06 2.11
N ALA A 44 5.46 12.04 2.44
CA ALA A 44 4.80 13.23 2.94
C ALA A 44 5.44 13.71 4.24
N ARG A 45 5.80 12.79 5.12
CA ARG A 45 6.41 13.15 6.40
C ARG A 45 7.81 13.72 6.20
N ILE A 46 8.56 13.19 5.24
CA ILE A 46 9.87 13.74 4.91
C ILE A 46 9.72 15.16 4.39
N ALA A 47 8.73 15.41 3.56
CA ALA A 47 8.52 16.73 2.97
C ALA A 47 8.16 17.79 4.00
N THR A 48 7.49 17.39 5.09
CA THR A 48 7.02 18.35 6.08
C THR A 48 7.89 18.41 7.32
N GLY A 49 8.88 17.54 7.45
CA GLY A 49 9.79 17.55 8.59
C GLY A 49 10.73 16.39 8.49
N TYR A 50 12.00 16.62 8.76
CA TYR A 50 12.99 15.58 8.63
C TYR A 50 13.02 14.67 9.86
N LYS A 51 13.00 13.37 9.63
CA LYS A 51 13.36 12.39 10.63
C LYS A 51 14.02 11.24 9.91
N GLU A 52 15.15 10.81 10.45
CA GLU A 52 15.93 9.75 9.81
C GLU A 52 15.09 8.48 9.62
N ASP A 53 14.25 8.17 10.61
CA ASP A 53 13.43 6.97 10.55
C ASP A 53 12.50 6.96 9.36
N ASN A 54 12.08 8.14 8.87
CA ASN A 54 11.19 8.17 7.71
C ASN A 54 11.85 7.60 6.46
N PHE A 55 13.15 7.80 6.29
CA PHE A 55 13.86 7.23 5.16
C PHE A 55 13.99 5.72 5.30
N VAL A 56 14.30 5.24 6.51
CA VAL A 56 14.39 3.80 6.77
C VAL A 56 13.05 3.14 6.50
N ASP A 57 11.97 3.74 7.00
CA ASP A 57 10.64 3.19 6.82
C ASP A 57 10.23 3.19 5.35
N LEU A 58 10.55 4.26 4.63
CA LEU A 58 10.24 4.33 3.20
C LEU A 58 10.92 3.21 2.45
N ALA A 59 12.21 2.99 2.73
CA ALA A 59 12.93 1.90 2.07
C ALA A 59 12.31 0.54 2.40
N GLY A 60 11.87 0.35 3.65
CA GLY A 60 11.23 -0.89 4.06
C GLY A 60 9.92 -1.13 3.34
N TYR A 61 9.07 -0.11 3.24
CA TYR A 61 7.81 -0.27 2.53
C TYR A 61 8.02 -0.50 1.04
N ALA A 62 9.00 0.18 0.45
CA ALA A 62 9.31 -0.01 -0.95
C ALA A 62 9.76 -1.44 -1.21
N ALA A 63 10.60 -1.99 -0.33
CA ALA A 63 11.06 -3.37 -0.46
C ALA A 63 9.89 -4.34 -0.33
N CYS A 64 8.99 -4.11 0.62
CA CYS A 64 7.81 -4.95 0.78
C CYS A 64 6.94 -4.94 -0.47
N ALA A 65 6.69 -3.75 -1.02
CA ALA A 65 5.87 -3.66 -2.23
C ALA A 65 6.53 -4.39 -3.38
N GLY A 66 7.85 -4.27 -3.50
CA GLY A 66 8.58 -4.94 -4.55
C GLY A 66 8.52 -6.46 -4.44
N GLU A 67 8.64 -6.98 -3.22
CA GLU A 67 8.56 -8.42 -3.01
C GLU A 67 7.16 -8.95 -3.33
N ILE A 68 6.14 -8.21 -2.91
CA ILE A 68 4.76 -8.62 -3.21
C ILE A 68 4.53 -8.62 -4.70
N ALA A 69 4.98 -7.57 -5.39
CA ALA A 69 4.80 -7.48 -6.83
C ALA A 69 5.50 -8.62 -7.56
N ALA A 70 6.70 -8.98 -7.11
CA ALA A 70 7.44 -10.09 -7.70
C ALA A 70 6.71 -11.40 -7.51
N ALA A 71 6.14 -11.61 -6.31
CA ALA A 71 5.39 -12.83 -6.04
C ALA A 71 4.15 -12.90 -6.91
N GLU A 72 3.48 -11.77 -7.12
CA GLU A 72 2.29 -11.75 -7.96
C GLU A 72 2.60 -12.09 -9.41
N ARG A 73 3.83 -11.83 -9.85
CA ARG A 73 4.21 -12.15 -11.23
C ARG A 73 4.79 -13.56 -11.34
N GLY A 74 4.58 -14.38 -10.34
CA GLY A 74 5.04 -15.74 -10.43
C GLY A 74 6.40 -15.95 -9.81
N GLY A 75 6.80 -15.01 -9.00
CA GLY A 75 7.97 -15.23 -8.18
C GLY A 75 9.29 -15.23 -8.86
N GLY A 76 9.46 -15.90 -9.87
CA GLY A 76 10.73 -15.99 -10.52
C GLY A 76 10.87 -15.25 -11.79
N ASP A 77 9.81 -14.61 -12.14
CA ASP A 77 9.86 -13.97 -13.38
C ASP A 77 10.58 -12.70 -13.22
N HIS A 78 11.51 -12.44 -13.93
CA HIS A 78 12.19 -11.32 -13.76
C HIS A 78 12.29 -10.67 -14.94
N GLU A 79 12.27 -10.00 -15.04
CA GLU A 79 12.40 -9.37 -16.12
C GLU A 79 13.42 -8.91 -16.34
#